data_1559d466c27225d5e469f8045f918a44
#
_entry.id   1559d466c27225d5e469f8045f918a44
#
_cell.length_a   1.000
_cell.length_b   1.000
_cell.length_c   1.000
_cell.angle_alpha   90.00
_cell.angle_beta   90.00
_cell.angle_gamma   90.00
#
_symmetry.space_group_name_H-M   'P 1'
#
loop_
_entity.id
_entity.type
_entity.pdbx_description
1 polymer ?
#
loop_
_entity_poly.entity_id
_entity_poly.type
_entity_poly.pdbx_seq_one_letter_code
_entity_poly.pdbx_strand_id
1 'polypeptide(L)'
;MTKKDENFFEKKMDRREFLKKAGIGGAGLALGLSGASAFLAPRLDKQEKISYGNEKIDFYGKHQAGITTPMQKNIYFVVLDLHTTDKDKIIQLFKDWTEYSSKLVEGELVKKDGQNALLPPSDTGETVGLNPHRLTLTFGVSASFLKKMNLEQKRPQLFKDLPPFPKEQLREKYTGGDIVIQACADDEQVAFHAIRNLIRKGRNAVTLRWSQSGFAAIGDRLETPRNLFGFKDGTANVTKEKDFDRVVWADSKDWMENGSYMAVRRIQMFLDTWDRTNLEEQENTFGRYKESGAPFGKKNEFDEVDLSLLPDDSHVRLAKEVDKPLLRRSYSYSDGIDDKTGQFDTGLLFISFQKDPDHF
;
A
#
# COMPACT_ATOMS: atom_id res chain seq x y z
N MET A 1 -33.17 7.20 51.63
CA MET A 1 -32.44 7.24 50.37
C MET A 1 -32.52 5.84 49.78
N THR A 2 -33.17 5.73 48.68
CA THR A 2 -33.84 4.52 48.12
C THR A 2 -32.88 3.65 47.34
N LYS A 3 -32.86 2.37 47.71
CA LYS A 3 -32.36 1.27 46.88
C LYS A 3 -33.19 1.17 45.58
N LYS A 4 -32.62 1.52 44.47
CA LYS A 4 -33.13 1.17 43.13
C LYS A 4 -32.01 1.47 42.14
N ASP A 5 -31.14 0.50 41.86
CA ASP A 5 -30.29 0.41 40.65
C ASP A 5 -29.34 -0.80 40.69
N GLU A 6 -29.83 -1.94 41.25
CA GLU A 6 -29.18 -3.25 41.08
C GLU A 6 -30.25 -4.21 40.60
N ASN A 7 -30.35 -4.48 39.31
CA ASN A 7 -30.92 -5.67 38.69
C ASN A 7 -31.27 -5.48 37.20
N PHE A 8 -30.30 -5.02 36.40
CA PHE A 8 -30.52 -5.03 34.95
C PHE A 8 -29.91 -6.24 34.23
N PHE A 9 -29.00 -7.00 34.87
CA PHE A 9 -28.26 -8.11 34.24
C PHE A 9 -28.66 -9.52 34.67
N GLU A 10 -29.65 -9.70 35.58
CA GLU A 10 -30.05 -11.04 36.08
C GLU A 10 -31.42 -11.53 35.61
N LYS A 11 -32.09 -10.89 34.70
CA LYS A 11 -33.31 -11.45 34.11
C LYS A 11 -32.93 -12.33 32.93
N LYS A 12 -32.85 -13.66 33.13
CA LYS A 12 -32.85 -14.66 32.05
C LYS A 12 -34.03 -14.36 31.13
N MET A 13 -33.72 -13.71 30.01
CA MET A 13 -34.70 -13.44 28.96
C MET A 13 -35.00 -14.76 28.24
N ASP A 14 -36.25 -15.20 28.25
CA ASP A 14 -36.70 -16.37 27.52
C ASP A 14 -36.48 -16.12 26.00
N ARG A 15 -36.00 -17.16 25.25
CA ARG A 15 -35.81 -17.13 23.80
C ARG A 15 -37.02 -16.54 23.05
N ARG A 16 -38.22 -16.73 23.58
CA ARG A 16 -39.47 -16.20 23.02
C ARG A 16 -39.61 -14.69 23.19
N GLU A 17 -39.14 -14.12 24.29
CA GLU A 17 -39.12 -12.68 24.55
C GLU A 17 -38.01 -11.97 23.73
N PHE A 18 -36.84 -12.63 23.59
CA PHE A 18 -35.78 -12.14 22.72
C PHE A 18 -36.24 -12.07 21.25
N LEU A 19 -36.88 -13.13 20.74
CA LEU A 19 -37.42 -13.19 19.41
C LEU A 19 -38.57 -12.20 19.17
N LYS A 20 -39.38 -11.89 20.19
CA LYS A 20 -40.40 -10.84 20.08
C LYS A 20 -39.79 -9.43 20.04
N LYS A 21 -38.72 -9.16 20.75
CA LYS A 21 -38.00 -7.87 20.71
C LYS A 21 -37.13 -7.72 19.47
N ALA A 22 -36.55 -8.83 18.99
CA ALA A 22 -35.86 -8.88 17.68
C ALA A 22 -36.85 -8.87 16.49
N GLY A 23 -38.09 -9.29 16.69
CA GLY A 23 -39.13 -9.35 15.69
C GLY A 23 -39.66 -7.99 15.23
N ILE A 24 -39.37 -6.90 15.96
CA ILE A 24 -39.64 -5.55 15.45
C ILE A 24 -38.72 -5.18 14.27
N GLY A 25 -37.52 -5.81 14.19
CA GLY A 25 -36.64 -5.72 13.02
C GLY A 25 -37.02 -6.71 11.91
N GLY A 26 -37.76 -7.80 12.21
CA GLY A 26 -38.14 -8.84 11.25
C GLY A 26 -39.46 -8.60 10.52
N ALA A 27 -40.29 -7.67 11.02
CA ALA A 27 -41.57 -7.33 10.34
C ALA A 27 -41.37 -6.67 8.94
N GLY A 28 -40.18 -6.13 8.68
CA GLY A 28 -39.81 -5.62 7.36
C GLY A 28 -39.54 -6.71 6.31
N LEU A 29 -39.11 -7.90 6.73
CA LEU A 29 -38.81 -9.03 5.83
C LEU A 29 -40.03 -9.88 5.47
N ALA A 30 -41.02 -9.97 6.37
CA ALA A 30 -42.26 -10.74 6.11
C ALA A 30 -43.28 -9.99 5.23
N LEU A 31 -43.27 -8.64 5.20
CA LEU A 31 -44.11 -7.83 4.34
C LEU A 31 -43.58 -7.70 2.90
N GLY A 32 -42.31 -8.09 2.65
CA GLY A 32 -41.71 -8.11 1.31
C GLY A 32 -42.15 -9.27 0.41
N LEU A 33 -42.81 -10.29 0.99
CA LEU A 33 -43.25 -11.49 0.25
C LEU A 33 -44.76 -11.48 -0.05
N SER A 34 -45.50 -10.51 0.44
CA SER A 34 -46.95 -10.42 0.19
C SER A 34 -47.34 -9.10 -0.50
N GLY A 35 -47.11 -8.98 -1.81
CA GLY A 35 -47.79 -8.01 -2.69
C GLY A 35 -47.67 -6.50 -2.37
N ALA A 36 -47.04 -6.09 -1.25
CA ALA A 36 -46.88 -4.69 -0.86
C ALA A 36 -45.59 -4.03 -1.41
N SER A 37 -44.85 -4.73 -2.25
CA SER A 37 -43.60 -4.24 -2.87
C SER A 37 -43.81 -3.10 -3.88
N ALA A 38 -45.04 -2.89 -4.39
CA ALA A 38 -45.33 -1.84 -5.33
C ALA A 38 -45.37 -0.42 -4.74
N PHE A 39 -45.53 -0.28 -3.41
CA PHE A 39 -45.60 1.04 -2.76
C PHE A 39 -44.27 1.54 -2.18
N LEU A 40 -43.27 0.66 -2.06
CA LEU A 40 -41.93 1.02 -1.55
C LEU A 40 -40.87 1.17 -2.65
N ALA A 41 -41.16 0.68 -3.87
CA ALA A 41 -40.23 0.77 -4.99
C ALA A 41 -39.82 2.20 -5.35
N PRO A 42 -40.70 3.23 -5.32
CA PRO A 42 -40.26 4.60 -5.62
C PRO A 42 -39.38 5.25 -4.53
N ARG A 43 -39.34 4.69 -3.31
CA ARG A 43 -38.50 5.22 -2.21
C ARG A 43 -37.12 4.59 -2.12
N LEU A 44 -36.92 3.42 -2.73
CA LEU A 44 -35.61 2.76 -2.81
C LEU A 44 -34.74 3.35 -3.93
N ASP A 45 -35.35 3.99 -4.93
CA ASP A 45 -34.63 4.67 -6.02
C ASP A 45 -33.95 6.01 -5.61
N LYS A 46 -34.14 6.45 -4.37
CA LYS A 46 -33.41 7.58 -3.76
C LYS A 46 -32.46 7.13 -2.68
N GLN A 47 -31.76 5.99 -2.82
CA GLN A 47 -30.48 5.83 -2.17
C GLN A 47 -29.57 6.87 -2.84
N GLU A 48 -29.23 7.92 -2.12
CA GLU A 48 -28.08 8.75 -2.43
C GLU A 48 -26.92 7.79 -2.72
N LYS A 49 -26.43 7.80 -3.95
CA LYS A 49 -25.23 7.05 -4.32
C LYS A 49 -24.15 7.57 -3.38
N ILE A 50 -23.79 6.77 -2.39
CA ILE A 50 -22.66 7.08 -1.52
C ILE A 50 -21.47 7.28 -2.46
N SER A 51 -21.01 8.52 -2.59
CA SER A 51 -19.93 8.88 -3.49
C SER A 51 -18.53 8.51 -2.92
N TYR A 52 -18.51 7.76 -1.83
CA TYR A 52 -17.27 7.32 -1.17
C TYR A 52 -16.39 6.53 -2.14
N GLY A 53 -15.13 6.96 -2.24
CA GLY A 53 -14.14 6.28 -3.08
C GLY A 53 -14.31 6.49 -4.60
N ASN A 54 -15.14 7.43 -5.05
CA ASN A 54 -15.37 7.67 -6.47
C ASN A 54 -14.25 8.46 -7.16
N GLU A 55 -13.27 8.95 -6.41
CA GLU A 55 -12.10 9.64 -6.95
C GLU A 55 -11.24 8.68 -7.78
N LYS A 56 -10.83 9.13 -8.97
CA LYS A 56 -10.03 8.39 -9.94
C LYS A 56 -8.68 9.05 -10.12
N ILE A 57 -7.69 8.26 -10.48
CA ILE A 57 -6.37 8.73 -10.87
C ILE A 57 -6.10 8.21 -12.28
N ASP A 58 -5.75 9.11 -13.19
CA ASP A 58 -5.47 8.76 -14.58
C ASP A 58 -4.33 7.74 -14.68
N PHE A 59 -4.55 6.69 -15.46
CA PHE A 59 -3.51 5.68 -15.72
C PHE A 59 -2.43 6.21 -16.66
N TYR A 60 -2.84 6.94 -17.71
CA TYR A 60 -1.92 7.51 -18.70
C TYR A 60 -1.45 8.89 -18.29
N GLY A 61 -0.17 9.17 -18.49
CA GLY A 61 0.44 10.46 -18.19
C GLY A 61 1.91 10.50 -18.56
N LYS A 62 2.55 11.64 -18.32
CA LYS A 62 4.01 11.80 -18.50
C LYS A 62 4.78 10.85 -17.59
N HIS A 63 4.30 10.64 -16.38
CA HIS A 63 4.86 9.78 -15.34
C HIS A 63 3.84 8.74 -14.93
N GLN A 64 4.30 7.57 -14.46
CA GLN A 64 3.40 6.57 -13.91
C GLN A 64 2.73 7.09 -12.63
N ALA A 65 1.42 6.93 -12.54
CA ALA A 65 0.68 7.14 -11.31
C ALA A 65 1.15 6.18 -10.19
N GLY A 66 0.99 6.60 -8.93
CA GLY A 66 1.43 5.82 -7.77
C GLY A 66 2.87 6.11 -7.33
N ILE A 67 3.62 6.96 -8.01
CA ILE A 67 4.95 7.42 -7.60
C ILE A 67 4.81 8.70 -6.77
N THR A 68 4.42 9.81 -7.38
CA THR A 68 4.22 11.11 -6.71
C THR A 68 2.76 11.39 -6.34
N THR A 69 1.85 10.51 -6.70
CA THR A 69 0.43 10.59 -6.29
C THR A 69 0.31 10.69 -4.76
N PRO A 70 -0.54 11.54 -4.21
CA PRO A 70 -0.81 11.55 -2.77
C PRO A 70 -1.10 10.15 -2.25
N MET A 71 -0.53 9.82 -1.10
CA MET A 71 -0.55 8.45 -0.57
C MET A 71 -1.98 7.95 -0.35
N GLN A 72 -2.26 6.72 -0.78
CA GLN A 72 -3.50 6.01 -0.49
C GLN A 72 -3.35 5.19 0.81
N LYS A 73 -4.50 4.74 1.36
CA LYS A 73 -4.53 4.02 2.65
C LYS A 73 -3.89 2.64 2.60
N ASN A 74 -3.99 1.94 1.47
CA ASN A 74 -3.54 0.56 1.34
C ASN A 74 -2.63 0.37 0.14
N ILE A 75 -1.74 -0.60 0.27
CA ILE A 75 -0.88 -1.09 -0.81
C ILE A 75 -1.02 -2.61 -0.91
N TYR A 76 -1.00 -3.11 -2.14
CA TYR A 76 -0.68 -4.50 -2.44
C TYR A 76 0.51 -4.53 -3.41
N PHE A 77 1.65 -4.91 -2.88
CA PHE A 77 2.92 -4.92 -3.60
C PHE A 77 3.27 -6.36 -3.99
N VAL A 78 3.63 -6.59 -5.26
CA VAL A 78 4.00 -7.91 -5.72
C VAL A 78 5.28 -7.88 -6.54
N VAL A 79 6.06 -8.92 -6.38
CA VAL A 79 7.26 -9.19 -7.17
C VAL A 79 7.07 -10.51 -7.91
N LEU A 80 7.37 -10.50 -9.19
CA LEU A 80 7.11 -11.60 -10.11
C LEU A 80 8.42 -12.07 -10.75
N ASP A 81 8.54 -13.38 -10.94
CA ASP A 81 9.60 -14.00 -11.75
C ASP A 81 9.09 -14.29 -13.15
N LEU A 82 9.90 -13.98 -14.17
CA LEU A 82 9.68 -14.46 -15.52
C LEU A 82 10.02 -15.95 -15.63
N HIS A 83 9.13 -16.71 -16.22
CA HIS A 83 9.40 -18.10 -16.62
C HIS A 83 9.41 -18.32 -18.13
N THR A 84 9.41 -17.24 -18.91
CA THR A 84 9.62 -17.25 -20.36
C THR A 84 10.54 -16.11 -20.78
N THR A 85 11.35 -16.34 -21.80
CA THR A 85 12.18 -15.33 -22.45
C THR A 85 11.68 -14.97 -23.85
N ASP A 86 10.50 -15.48 -24.22
CA ASP A 86 9.83 -15.19 -25.47
C ASP A 86 9.39 -13.74 -25.50
N LYS A 87 10.06 -12.95 -26.34
CA LYS A 87 9.86 -11.50 -26.44
C LYS A 87 8.43 -11.13 -26.83
N ASP A 88 7.82 -11.87 -27.74
CA ASP A 88 6.47 -11.55 -28.23
C ASP A 88 5.43 -11.81 -27.13
N LYS A 89 5.61 -12.87 -26.34
CA LYS A 89 4.76 -13.12 -25.16
C LYS A 89 4.89 -12.03 -24.11
N ILE A 90 6.09 -11.53 -23.86
CA ILE A 90 6.30 -10.45 -22.89
C ILE A 90 5.73 -9.13 -23.39
N ILE A 91 5.90 -8.80 -24.68
CA ILE A 91 5.27 -7.61 -25.28
C ILE A 91 3.74 -7.72 -25.17
N GLN A 92 3.17 -8.88 -25.48
CA GLN A 92 1.72 -9.07 -25.36
C GLN A 92 1.25 -8.97 -23.91
N LEU A 93 2.01 -9.51 -22.96
CA LEU A 93 1.73 -9.38 -21.53
C LEU A 93 1.62 -7.92 -21.11
N PHE A 94 2.61 -7.09 -21.45
CA PHE A 94 2.58 -5.66 -21.09
C PHE A 94 1.44 -4.90 -21.78
N LYS A 95 1.08 -5.25 -23.01
CA LYS A 95 -0.10 -4.69 -23.69
C LYS A 95 -1.39 -5.05 -22.95
N ASP A 96 -1.54 -6.32 -22.59
CA ASP A 96 -2.71 -6.81 -21.86
C ASP A 96 -2.80 -6.16 -20.46
N TRP A 97 -1.68 -6.03 -19.76
CA TRP A 97 -1.62 -5.34 -18.45
C TRP A 97 -1.96 -3.86 -18.56
N THR A 98 -1.51 -3.20 -19.61
CA THR A 98 -1.87 -1.79 -19.90
C THR A 98 -3.37 -1.65 -20.10
N GLU A 99 -3.99 -2.51 -20.93
CA GLU A 99 -5.44 -2.51 -21.15
C GLU A 99 -6.21 -2.77 -19.85
N TYR A 100 -5.79 -3.78 -19.05
CA TYR A 100 -6.46 -4.10 -17.79
C TYR A 100 -6.32 -2.97 -16.79
N SER A 101 -5.12 -2.43 -16.65
CA SER A 101 -4.84 -1.35 -15.70
C SER A 101 -5.67 -0.09 -15.99
N SER A 102 -5.79 0.30 -17.27
CA SER A 102 -6.60 1.47 -17.64
C SER A 102 -8.09 1.33 -17.30
N LYS A 103 -8.63 0.12 -17.29
CA LYS A 103 -10.02 -0.16 -16.87
C LYS A 103 -10.15 -0.20 -15.34
N LEU A 104 -9.21 -0.88 -14.69
CA LEU A 104 -9.23 -1.07 -13.23
C LEU A 104 -9.18 0.27 -12.48
N VAL A 105 -8.34 1.22 -12.92
CA VAL A 105 -8.28 2.55 -12.28
C VAL A 105 -9.54 3.38 -12.48
N GLU A 106 -10.35 3.06 -13.50
CA GLU A 106 -11.68 3.62 -13.71
C GLU A 106 -12.77 2.96 -12.84
N GLY A 107 -12.43 1.89 -12.10
CA GLY A 107 -13.40 1.07 -11.35
C GLY A 107 -14.20 0.12 -12.26
N GLU A 108 -13.69 -0.16 -13.45
CA GLU A 108 -14.30 -1.08 -14.40
C GLU A 108 -13.73 -2.49 -14.26
N LEU A 109 -14.55 -3.49 -14.59
CA LEU A 109 -14.05 -4.86 -14.74
C LEU A 109 -13.13 -4.97 -15.96
N VAL A 110 -12.08 -5.80 -15.86
CA VAL A 110 -11.10 -5.98 -16.94
C VAL A 110 -11.74 -6.46 -18.23
N LYS A 111 -12.79 -7.26 -18.11
CA LYS A 111 -13.60 -7.73 -19.24
C LYS A 111 -14.94 -8.23 -18.73
N LYS A 112 -16.02 -7.97 -19.48
CA LYS A 112 -17.33 -8.58 -19.23
C LYS A 112 -17.29 -10.07 -19.55
N ASP A 113 -18.00 -10.86 -18.78
CA ASP A 113 -18.11 -12.31 -19.04
C ASP A 113 -18.86 -12.60 -20.33
N GLY A 114 -18.44 -13.66 -20.99
CA GLY A 114 -19.18 -14.21 -22.12
C GLY A 114 -20.40 -15.01 -21.65
N GLN A 115 -21.22 -15.43 -22.62
CA GLN A 115 -22.47 -16.18 -22.34
C GLN A 115 -22.21 -17.67 -21.99
N ASN A 116 -20.96 -18.17 -22.11
CA ASN A 116 -20.63 -19.57 -21.84
C ASN A 116 -20.26 -19.77 -20.37
N ALA A 117 -21.20 -20.26 -19.57
CA ALA A 117 -21.03 -20.54 -18.15
C ALA A 117 -20.03 -21.68 -17.83
N LEU A 118 -19.57 -22.43 -18.85
CA LEU A 118 -18.54 -23.47 -18.68
C LEU A 118 -17.12 -22.90 -18.72
N LEU A 119 -16.93 -21.64 -19.07
CA LEU A 119 -15.64 -20.97 -19.04
C LEU A 119 -15.45 -20.22 -17.73
N PRO A 120 -14.21 -20.13 -17.22
CA PRO A 120 -13.91 -19.28 -16.09
C PRO A 120 -14.31 -17.83 -16.39
N PRO A 121 -14.80 -17.08 -15.40
CA PRO A 121 -15.16 -15.67 -15.57
C PRO A 121 -13.95 -14.86 -16.04
N SER A 122 -14.20 -13.83 -16.84
CA SER A 122 -13.13 -13.00 -17.42
C SER A 122 -12.48 -12.09 -16.36
N ASP A 123 -13.27 -11.62 -15.42
CA ASP A 123 -12.84 -10.86 -14.23
C ASP A 123 -13.06 -11.72 -12.98
N THR A 124 -12.30 -11.45 -11.92
CA THR A 124 -12.45 -12.18 -10.65
C THR A 124 -13.59 -11.67 -9.77
N GLY A 125 -14.12 -10.48 -10.06
CA GLY A 125 -15.42 -9.98 -9.61
C GLY A 125 -15.48 -9.40 -8.20
N GLU A 126 -14.38 -9.35 -7.45
CA GLU A 126 -14.39 -8.90 -6.05
C GLU A 126 -14.79 -7.43 -5.88
N THR A 127 -14.63 -6.62 -6.93
CA THR A 127 -14.94 -5.18 -6.89
C THR A 127 -16.25 -4.83 -7.55
N VAL A 128 -17.10 -5.80 -7.88
CA VAL A 128 -18.44 -5.51 -8.39
C VAL A 128 -19.22 -4.69 -7.37
N GLY A 129 -19.61 -3.46 -7.77
CA GLY A 129 -20.30 -2.51 -6.89
C GLY A 129 -19.39 -1.60 -6.05
N LEU A 130 -18.07 -1.76 -6.14
CA LEU A 130 -17.11 -0.83 -5.53
C LEU A 130 -16.73 0.27 -6.52
N ASN A 131 -16.38 1.42 -5.99
CA ASN A 131 -15.77 2.53 -6.71
C ASN A 131 -14.25 2.30 -6.91
N PRO A 132 -13.54 3.11 -7.71
CA PRO A 132 -12.11 2.95 -7.98
C PRO A 132 -11.18 3.25 -6.80
N HIS A 133 -11.64 3.97 -5.77
CA HIS A 133 -10.91 4.25 -4.54
C HIS A 133 -9.48 4.79 -4.77
N ARG A 134 -9.32 5.68 -5.76
CA ARG A 134 -8.03 6.27 -6.15
C ARG A 134 -6.98 5.21 -6.52
N LEU A 135 -7.39 4.08 -7.10
CA LEU A 135 -6.46 3.01 -7.49
C LEU A 135 -5.36 3.56 -8.41
N THR A 136 -4.13 3.21 -8.10
CA THR A 136 -2.96 3.41 -8.96
C THR A 136 -2.22 2.10 -9.15
N LEU A 137 -1.68 1.90 -10.36
CA LEU A 137 -0.89 0.73 -10.72
C LEU A 137 0.44 1.21 -11.29
N THR A 138 1.53 0.90 -10.58
CA THR A 138 2.90 1.28 -10.97
C THR A 138 3.68 0.02 -11.31
N PHE A 139 4.37 0.01 -12.44
CA PHE A 139 5.14 -1.13 -12.93
C PHE A 139 6.63 -0.80 -12.93
N GLY A 140 7.44 -1.77 -12.51
CA GLY A 140 8.89 -1.67 -12.58
C GLY A 140 9.52 -2.97 -13.03
N VAL A 141 10.75 -2.87 -13.57
CA VAL A 141 11.57 -4.01 -13.97
C VAL A 141 12.91 -3.96 -13.28
N SER A 142 13.48 -5.11 -12.96
CA SER A 142 14.80 -5.24 -12.32
C SER A 142 15.93 -5.42 -13.32
N ALA A 143 17.17 -5.37 -12.83
CA ALA A 143 18.34 -5.71 -13.63
C ALA A 143 18.28 -7.17 -14.14
N SER A 144 17.69 -8.09 -13.35
CA SER A 144 17.53 -9.49 -13.76
C SER A 144 16.52 -9.65 -14.91
N PHE A 145 15.45 -8.84 -14.96
CA PHE A 145 14.57 -8.78 -16.12
C PHE A 145 15.34 -8.42 -17.41
N LEU A 146 16.14 -7.35 -17.34
CA LEU A 146 16.91 -6.91 -18.51
C LEU A 146 17.88 -8.00 -18.97
N LYS A 147 18.52 -8.71 -18.04
CA LYS A 147 19.39 -9.84 -18.33
C LYS A 147 18.62 -10.99 -18.99
N LYS A 148 17.51 -11.45 -18.42
CA LYS A 148 16.67 -12.54 -18.96
C LYS A 148 16.16 -12.23 -20.37
N MET A 149 15.86 -10.96 -20.65
CA MET A 149 15.35 -10.49 -21.93
C MET A 149 16.44 -10.13 -22.95
N ASN A 150 17.72 -10.38 -22.64
CA ASN A 150 18.89 -9.99 -23.48
C ASN A 150 18.90 -8.48 -23.79
N LEU A 151 18.57 -7.66 -22.78
CA LEU A 151 18.54 -6.20 -22.84
C LEU A 151 19.61 -5.54 -21.96
N GLU A 152 20.64 -6.27 -21.56
CA GLU A 152 21.70 -5.75 -20.66
C GLU A 152 22.40 -4.50 -21.23
N GLN A 153 22.55 -4.43 -22.54
CA GLN A 153 23.12 -3.25 -23.25
C GLN A 153 22.23 -2.00 -23.14
N LYS A 154 20.96 -2.17 -22.72
CA LYS A 154 20.02 -1.07 -22.44
C LYS A 154 19.96 -0.70 -20.97
N ARG A 155 20.68 -1.44 -20.12
CA ARG A 155 20.68 -1.20 -18.68
C ARG A 155 21.41 0.10 -18.36
N PRO A 156 20.78 1.05 -17.63
CA PRO A 156 21.47 2.22 -17.13
C PRO A 156 22.70 1.82 -16.28
N GLN A 157 23.78 2.60 -16.37
CA GLN A 157 25.07 2.23 -15.79
C GLN A 157 25.01 1.91 -14.28
N LEU A 158 24.26 2.70 -13.51
CA LEU A 158 24.13 2.54 -12.07
C LEU A 158 23.00 1.59 -11.67
N PHE A 159 22.17 1.13 -12.61
CA PHE A 159 21.06 0.25 -12.33
C PHE A 159 21.53 -1.19 -12.09
N LYS A 160 21.67 -1.54 -10.84
CA LYS A 160 22.09 -2.87 -10.35
C LYS A 160 21.33 -3.18 -9.05
N ASP A 161 21.33 -4.45 -8.65
CA ASP A 161 20.82 -4.82 -7.33
C ASP A 161 21.63 -4.13 -6.24
N LEU A 162 20.93 -3.72 -5.18
CA LEU A 162 21.58 -3.12 -4.01
C LEU A 162 22.49 -4.15 -3.35
N PRO A 163 23.69 -3.75 -2.90
CA PRO A 163 24.55 -4.63 -2.13
C PRO A 163 23.91 -4.94 -0.76
N PRO A 164 24.28 -6.03 -0.10
CA PRO A 164 23.93 -6.23 1.30
C PRO A 164 24.52 -5.09 2.14
N PHE A 165 23.69 -4.47 2.99
CA PHE A 165 24.16 -3.45 3.92
C PHE A 165 24.67 -4.09 5.22
N PRO A 166 25.58 -3.41 5.96
CA PRO A 166 26.05 -3.90 7.24
C PRO A 166 24.88 -4.19 8.20
N LYS A 167 24.92 -5.35 8.86
CA LYS A 167 23.88 -5.83 9.80
C LYS A 167 22.52 -6.19 9.16
N GLU A 168 22.34 -6.08 7.84
CA GLU A 168 21.15 -6.60 7.16
C GLU A 168 21.04 -8.13 7.34
N GLN A 169 19.82 -8.61 7.54
CA GLN A 169 19.50 -10.04 7.62
C GLN A 169 18.49 -10.38 6.52
N LEU A 170 18.94 -10.31 5.27
CA LEU A 170 18.09 -10.56 4.12
C LEU A 170 17.49 -11.96 4.16
N ARG A 171 16.17 -12.05 3.93
CA ARG A 171 15.47 -13.33 3.80
C ARG A 171 15.28 -13.64 2.32
N GLU A 172 15.76 -14.78 1.85
CA GLU A 172 15.66 -15.20 0.45
C GLU A 172 14.21 -15.13 -0.07
N LYS A 173 13.24 -15.49 0.78
CA LYS A 173 11.80 -15.41 0.47
C LYS A 173 11.37 -14.03 -0.06
N TYR A 174 12.01 -12.94 0.40
CA TYR A 174 11.65 -11.55 0.07
C TYR A 174 12.72 -10.85 -0.78
N THR A 175 13.58 -11.61 -1.47
CA THR A 175 14.71 -11.07 -2.23
C THR A 175 14.62 -11.44 -3.71
N GLY A 176 15.01 -10.51 -4.59
CA GLY A 176 15.06 -10.72 -6.04
C GLY A 176 13.68 -10.62 -6.71
N GLY A 177 13.64 -11.00 -7.98
CA GLY A 177 12.49 -10.95 -8.87
C GLY A 177 12.74 -10.09 -10.10
N ASP A 178 11.90 -10.22 -11.11
CA ASP A 178 12.10 -9.60 -12.42
C ASP A 178 11.20 -8.38 -12.65
N ILE A 179 9.94 -8.49 -12.25
CA ILE A 179 8.92 -7.44 -12.44
C ILE A 179 8.30 -7.13 -11.08
N VAL A 180 8.02 -5.86 -10.84
CA VAL A 180 7.25 -5.40 -9.69
C VAL A 180 5.98 -4.73 -10.16
N ILE A 181 4.88 -4.94 -9.40
CA ILE A 181 3.64 -4.18 -9.54
C ILE A 181 3.27 -3.64 -8.16
N GLN A 182 3.12 -2.33 -8.07
CA GLN A 182 2.63 -1.62 -6.91
C GLN A 182 1.19 -1.20 -7.15
N ALA A 183 0.23 -1.78 -6.47
CA ALA A 183 -1.17 -1.35 -6.45
C ALA A 183 -1.45 -0.59 -5.16
N CYS A 184 -1.84 0.67 -5.25
CA CYS A 184 -2.26 1.46 -4.09
C CYS A 184 -3.69 1.93 -4.28
N ALA A 185 -4.51 1.82 -3.23
CA ALA A 185 -5.90 2.29 -3.21
C ALA A 185 -6.33 2.70 -1.79
N ASP A 186 -7.44 3.44 -1.67
CA ASP A 186 -8.03 3.72 -0.37
C ASP A 186 -8.89 2.56 0.16
N ASP A 187 -9.05 1.51 -0.63
CA ASP A 187 -9.69 0.25 -0.28
C ASP A 187 -8.74 -0.93 -0.59
N GLU A 188 -8.55 -1.83 0.38
CA GLU A 188 -7.62 -2.95 0.26
C GLU A 188 -8.09 -3.97 -0.79
N GLN A 189 -9.41 -4.23 -0.86
CA GLN A 189 -9.98 -5.20 -1.81
C GLN A 189 -9.81 -4.73 -3.26
N VAL A 190 -9.90 -3.42 -3.51
CA VAL A 190 -9.65 -2.81 -4.82
C VAL A 190 -8.20 -3.01 -5.25
N ALA A 191 -7.23 -2.78 -4.35
CA ALA A 191 -5.81 -3.02 -4.64
C ALA A 191 -5.53 -4.51 -4.91
N PHE A 192 -6.08 -5.40 -4.09
CA PHE A 192 -5.92 -6.85 -4.25
C PHE A 192 -6.55 -7.36 -5.55
N HIS A 193 -7.78 -6.95 -5.87
CA HIS A 193 -8.48 -7.31 -7.10
C HIS A 193 -7.65 -6.95 -8.34
N ALA A 194 -7.07 -5.75 -8.36
CA ALA A 194 -6.24 -5.31 -9.48
C ALA A 194 -5.03 -6.26 -9.66
N ILE A 195 -4.29 -6.53 -8.61
CA ILE A 195 -3.13 -7.44 -8.64
C ILE A 195 -3.55 -8.85 -9.07
N ARG A 196 -4.65 -9.37 -8.52
CA ARG A 196 -5.13 -10.72 -8.81
C ARG A 196 -5.46 -10.88 -10.31
N ASN A 197 -6.14 -9.91 -10.92
CA ASN A 197 -6.46 -9.96 -12.34
C ASN A 197 -5.20 -9.84 -13.23
N LEU A 198 -4.23 -8.98 -12.86
CA LEU A 198 -2.97 -8.84 -13.59
C LEU A 198 -2.14 -10.14 -13.53
N ILE A 199 -1.97 -10.74 -12.35
CA ILE A 199 -1.26 -12.02 -12.20
C ILE A 199 -1.97 -13.12 -12.99
N ARG A 200 -3.30 -13.22 -12.87
CA ARG A 200 -4.11 -14.20 -13.59
C ARG A 200 -3.92 -14.08 -15.11
N LYS A 201 -3.88 -12.86 -15.63
CA LYS A 201 -3.62 -12.61 -17.05
C LYS A 201 -2.20 -13.01 -17.43
N GLY A 202 -1.23 -12.78 -16.54
CA GLY A 202 0.19 -13.07 -16.75
C GLY A 202 0.63 -14.52 -16.51
N ARG A 203 -0.24 -15.42 -16.05
CA ARG A 203 0.10 -16.79 -15.60
C ARG A 203 0.93 -17.64 -16.57
N ASN A 204 0.92 -17.32 -17.86
CA ASN A 204 1.68 -18.03 -18.89
C ASN A 204 3.08 -17.41 -19.11
N ALA A 205 3.44 -16.37 -18.39
CA ALA A 205 4.70 -15.66 -18.55
C ALA A 205 5.40 -15.32 -17.23
N VAL A 206 4.63 -15.19 -16.15
CA VAL A 206 5.15 -14.81 -14.82
C VAL A 206 4.61 -15.70 -13.72
N THR A 207 5.38 -15.82 -12.65
CA THR A 207 5.01 -16.48 -11.39
C THR A 207 5.21 -15.51 -10.23
N LEU A 208 4.30 -15.54 -9.26
CA LEU A 208 4.45 -14.76 -8.03
C LEU A 208 5.66 -15.25 -7.25
N ARG A 209 6.60 -14.34 -6.98
CA ARG A 209 7.76 -14.61 -6.14
C ARG A 209 7.47 -14.29 -4.69
N TRP A 210 7.08 -13.07 -4.40
CA TRP A 210 6.61 -12.65 -3.08
C TRP A 210 5.63 -11.48 -3.20
N SER A 211 4.88 -11.25 -2.14
CA SER A 211 3.97 -10.12 -2.04
C SER A 211 3.96 -9.56 -0.64
N GLN A 212 3.55 -8.31 -0.51
CA GLN A 212 3.32 -7.65 0.76
C GLN A 212 2.12 -6.73 0.65
N SER A 213 1.11 -6.97 1.47
CA SER A 213 0.07 -5.98 1.75
C SER A 213 0.54 -5.02 2.84
N GLY A 214 0.01 -3.82 2.84
CA GLY A 214 0.36 -2.83 3.85
C GLY A 214 -0.67 -1.71 3.94
N PHE A 215 -0.58 -0.96 5.01
CA PHE A 215 -1.49 0.13 5.34
C PHE A 215 -0.72 1.39 5.75
N ALA A 216 -1.31 2.55 5.48
CA ALA A 216 -0.79 3.84 5.90
C ALA A 216 -1.73 4.48 6.93
N ALA A 217 -1.16 5.05 7.97
CA ALA A 217 -1.88 5.79 8.99
C ALA A 217 -2.26 7.20 8.48
N ILE A 218 -3.15 7.25 7.48
CA ILE A 218 -3.68 8.52 6.96
C ILE A 218 -4.89 8.89 7.81
N GLY A 219 -4.69 9.86 8.71
CA GLY A 219 -5.75 10.37 9.58
C GLY A 219 -6.57 11.49 8.94
N ASP A 220 -7.66 11.89 9.59
CA ASP A 220 -8.50 13.03 9.19
C ASP A 220 -7.80 14.39 9.44
N ARG A 221 -6.71 14.39 10.20
CA ARG A 221 -5.86 15.56 10.43
C ARG A 221 -4.70 15.56 9.45
N LEU A 222 -4.32 16.73 8.96
CA LEU A 222 -3.15 16.94 8.11
C LEU A 222 -1.85 16.88 8.94
N GLU A 223 -1.64 15.78 9.63
CA GLU A 223 -0.43 15.53 10.41
C GLU A 223 0.45 14.49 9.71
N THR A 224 1.76 14.57 9.95
CA THR A 224 2.69 13.52 9.52
C THR A 224 2.29 12.19 10.16
N PRO A 225 2.08 11.12 9.39
CA PRO A 225 1.68 9.83 9.93
C PRO A 225 2.76 9.26 10.85
N ARG A 226 2.36 8.34 11.74
CA ARG A 226 3.28 7.62 12.62
C ARG A 226 3.53 6.22 12.09
N ASN A 227 4.77 5.77 12.23
CA ASN A 227 5.13 4.37 12.01
C ASN A 227 4.73 3.50 13.22
N LEU A 228 4.99 2.19 13.16
CA LEU A 228 4.62 1.25 14.23
C LEU A 228 5.44 1.43 15.53
N PHE A 229 6.56 2.15 15.49
CA PHE A 229 7.28 2.57 16.70
C PHE A 229 6.67 3.80 17.38
N GLY A 230 5.61 4.37 16.79
CA GLY A 230 4.89 5.53 17.31
C GLY A 230 5.53 6.88 16.98
N PHE A 231 6.60 6.93 16.17
CA PHE A 231 7.25 8.16 15.74
C PHE A 231 6.67 8.69 14.43
N LYS A 232 6.66 10.01 14.27
CA LYS A 232 6.28 10.65 13.01
C LYS A 232 7.24 10.24 11.90
N ASP A 233 6.70 9.73 10.81
CA ASP A 233 7.45 9.19 9.68
C ASP A 233 7.00 9.83 8.38
N GLY A 234 7.84 10.72 7.87
CA GLY A 234 7.52 11.50 6.67
C GLY A 234 7.88 12.99 6.76
N THR A 235 8.28 13.49 7.94
CA THR A 235 8.59 14.91 8.20
C THR A 235 9.53 15.52 7.15
N ALA A 236 10.55 14.77 6.70
CA ALA A 236 11.53 15.21 5.70
C ALA A 236 11.24 14.69 4.29
N ASN A 237 10.05 14.12 4.07
CA ASN A 237 9.71 13.57 2.75
C ASN A 237 9.49 14.69 1.72
N VAL A 238 9.79 14.38 0.47
CA VAL A 238 9.55 15.28 -0.65
C VAL A 238 8.06 15.27 -0.99
N THR A 239 7.41 16.43 -0.87
CA THR A 239 5.96 16.56 -1.08
C THR A 239 5.59 17.63 -2.10
N LYS A 240 6.54 18.51 -2.46
CA LYS A 240 6.29 19.64 -3.35
C LYS A 240 6.59 19.25 -4.80
N GLU A 241 5.67 19.50 -5.68
CA GLU A 241 5.79 19.20 -7.13
C GLU A 241 7.09 19.75 -7.75
N LYS A 242 7.45 20.97 -7.39
CA LYS A 242 8.70 21.61 -7.88
C LYS A 242 9.99 20.87 -7.50
N ASP A 243 9.94 19.99 -6.51
CA ASP A 243 11.10 19.20 -6.05
C ASP A 243 11.16 17.82 -6.71
N PHE A 244 10.08 17.35 -7.36
CA PHE A 244 10.04 16.02 -7.96
C PHE A 244 11.04 15.85 -9.09
N ASP A 245 11.21 16.86 -9.97
CA ASP A 245 12.21 16.80 -11.05
C ASP A 245 13.64 16.68 -10.51
N ARG A 246 13.91 17.29 -9.36
CA ARG A 246 15.22 17.21 -8.70
C ARG A 246 15.49 15.88 -8.02
N VAL A 247 14.43 15.22 -7.48
CA VAL A 247 14.59 14.07 -6.60
C VAL A 247 14.15 12.76 -7.23
N VAL A 248 13.06 12.76 -8.01
CA VAL A 248 12.34 11.55 -8.38
C VAL A 248 12.59 11.12 -9.83
N TRP A 249 12.46 12.07 -10.78
CA TRP A 249 12.43 11.72 -12.20
C TRP A 249 13.83 11.62 -12.77
N ALA A 250 14.12 10.49 -13.42
CA ALA A 250 15.40 10.27 -14.08
C ALA A 250 15.60 11.27 -15.22
N ASP A 251 16.75 11.98 -15.17
CA ASP A 251 17.21 12.89 -16.22
C ASP A 251 18.06 12.10 -17.22
N SER A 252 17.40 11.30 -18.03
CA SER A 252 18.01 10.40 -19.00
C SER A 252 17.45 10.65 -20.38
N LYS A 253 18.29 10.49 -21.41
CA LYS A 253 17.88 10.59 -22.82
C LYS A 253 17.57 9.22 -23.45
N ASP A 254 17.35 8.22 -22.63
CA ASP A 254 17.05 6.85 -23.05
C ASP A 254 15.64 6.43 -22.62
N TRP A 255 15.39 5.12 -22.56
CA TRP A 255 14.09 4.56 -22.17
C TRP A 255 13.68 4.87 -20.73
N MET A 256 14.60 5.34 -19.87
CA MET A 256 14.34 5.77 -18.49
C MET A 256 13.89 7.23 -18.39
N GLU A 257 13.87 7.99 -19.49
CA GLU A 257 13.40 9.37 -19.48
C GLU A 257 12.01 9.48 -18.84
N ASN A 258 11.85 10.40 -17.87
CA ASN A 258 10.66 10.56 -17.05
C ASN A 258 10.28 9.35 -16.17
N GLY A 259 11.11 8.32 -16.11
CA GLY A 259 11.00 7.21 -15.17
C GLY A 259 11.58 7.55 -13.80
N SER A 260 11.59 6.56 -12.92
CA SER A 260 12.19 6.67 -11.58
C SER A 260 12.80 5.32 -11.18
N TYR A 261 13.88 5.37 -10.41
CA TYR A 261 14.39 4.16 -9.78
C TYR A 261 13.64 3.90 -8.48
N MET A 262 13.33 2.63 -8.22
CA MET A 262 12.66 2.19 -7.00
C MET A 262 13.60 1.33 -6.17
N ALA A 263 13.74 1.66 -4.87
CA ALA A 263 14.37 0.77 -3.91
C ALA A 263 13.33 0.28 -2.90
N VAL A 264 13.38 -1.01 -2.56
CA VAL A 264 12.40 -1.64 -1.67
C VAL A 264 13.12 -2.44 -0.60
N ARG A 265 12.68 -2.30 0.66
CA ARG A 265 13.09 -3.11 1.80
C ARG A 265 11.88 -3.47 2.65
N ARG A 266 11.69 -4.77 2.90
CA ARG A 266 10.74 -5.24 3.92
C ARG A 266 11.46 -5.26 5.25
N ILE A 267 11.25 -4.23 6.06
CA ILE A 267 11.93 -4.02 7.33
C ILE A 267 11.07 -4.61 8.44
N GLN A 268 11.56 -5.62 9.14
CA GLN A 268 10.90 -6.17 10.32
C GLN A 268 11.11 -5.25 11.53
N MET A 269 10.06 -4.94 12.27
CA MET A 269 10.08 -4.14 13.47
C MET A 269 9.80 -5.04 14.69
N PHE A 270 10.74 -5.12 15.61
CA PHE A 270 10.63 -5.93 16.82
C PHE A 270 9.88 -5.17 17.91
N LEU A 271 8.55 -5.11 17.80
CA LEU A 271 7.70 -4.31 18.69
C LEU A 271 7.79 -4.74 20.15
N ASP A 272 7.84 -6.06 20.42
CA ASP A 272 7.96 -6.57 21.79
C ASP A 272 9.24 -6.10 22.51
N THR A 273 10.32 -5.90 21.78
CA THR A 273 11.56 -5.32 22.32
C THR A 273 11.44 -3.82 22.47
N TRP A 274 10.86 -3.17 21.46
CA TRP A 274 10.63 -1.73 21.46
C TRP A 274 9.76 -1.25 22.61
N ASP A 275 8.68 -1.97 22.91
CA ASP A 275 7.74 -1.63 23.97
C ASP A 275 8.35 -1.71 25.39
N ARG A 276 9.47 -2.41 25.54
CA ARG A 276 10.25 -2.48 26.78
C ARG A 276 11.36 -1.42 26.88
N THR A 277 11.63 -0.73 25.78
CA THR A 277 12.62 0.35 25.73
C THR A 277 12.03 1.61 26.35
N ASN A 278 12.75 2.27 27.24
CA ASN A 278 12.28 3.51 27.88
C ASN A 278 12.18 4.66 26.86
N LEU A 279 11.42 5.70 27.21
CA LEU A 279 11.12 6.82 26.30
C LEU A 279 12.39 7.55 25.84
N GLU A 280 13.35 7.79 26.73
CA GLU A 280 14.60 8.48 26.42
C GLU A 280 15.42 7.72 25.38
N GLU A 281 15.55 6.41 25.53
CA GLU A 281 16.25 5.57 24.55
C GLU A 281 15.51 5.49 23.22
N GLN A 282 14.17 5.46 23.23
CA GLN A 282 13.37 5.53 22.02
C GLN A 282 13.60 6.84 21.26
N GLU A 283 13.56 7.97 21.97
CA GLU A 283 13.78 9.31 21.41
C GLU A 283 15.22 9.48 20.91
N ASN A 284 16.21 8.97 21.65
CA ASN A 284 17.62 8.96 21.24
C ASN A 284 17.85 8.13 19.96
N THR A 285 17.20 6.98 19.83
CA THR A 285 17.26 6.15 18.61
C THR A 285 16.79 6.91 17.37
N PHE A 286 15.74 7.72 17.49
CA PHE A 286 15.22 8.52 16.37
C PHE A 286 15.91 9.87 16.21
N GLY A 287 16.33 10.52 17.32
CA GLY A 287 16.81 11.89 17.33
C GLY A 287 15.66 12.91 17.30
N ARG A 288 14.49 12.54 17.80
CA ARG A 288 13.28 13.39 17.88
C ARG A 288 12.45 13.03 19.09
N TYR A 289 11.71 14.03 19.62
CA TYR A 289 10.71 13.79 20.65
C TYR A 289 9.52 13.01 20.10
N LYS A 290 9.12 11.95 20.79
CA LYS A 290 8.07 11.02 20.32
C LYS A 290 6.71 11.71 20.20
N GLU A 291 6.33 12.53 21.17
CA GLU A 291 5.01 13.17 21.19
C GLU A 291 4.90 14.25 20.10
N SER A 292 5.80 15.22 20.09
CA SER A 292 5.74 16.38 19.18
C SER A 292 6.30 16.09 17.79
N GLY A 293 7.23 15.15 17.66
CA GLY A 293 8.04 14.95 16.46
C GLY A 293 9.13 16.02 16.28
N ALA A 294 9.28 16.94 17.22
CA ALA A 294 10.30 17.98 17.15
C ALA A 294 11.71 17.41 17.28
N PRO A 295 12.71 17.99 16.59
CA PRO A 295 14.13 17.68 16.85
C PRO A 295 14.52 18.06 18.28
N PHE A 296 15.57 17.47 18.81
CA PHE A 296 16.07 17.82 20.14
C PHE A 296 16.41 19.31 20.26
N GLY A 297 16.05 19.91 21.39
CA GLY A 297 16.18 21.35 21.64
C GLY A 297 15.18 22.25 20.91
N LYS A 298 14.22 21.68 20.16
CA LYS A 298 13.19 22.39 19.41
C LYS A 298 11.78 22.08 19.92
N LYS A 299 10.78 22.82 19.41
CA LYS A 299 9.38 22.69 19.87
C LYS A 299 8.43 22.16 18.80
N ASN A 300 8.74 22.40 17.51
CA ASN A 300 7.85 22.01 16.40
C ASN A 300 8.51 20.94 15.53
N GLU A 301 7.67 20.09 14.93
CA GLU A 301 8.10 18.99 14.07
C GLU A 301 9.03 19.43 12.93
N PHE A 302 8.71 20.56 12.30
CA PHE A 302 9.41 21.06 11.11
C PHE A 302 10.53 22.07 11.43
N ASP A 303 10.88 22.26 12.72
CA ASP A 303 12.02 23.07 13.09
C ASP A 303 13.32 22.47 12.56
N GLU A 304 14.30 23.33 12.30
CA GLU A 304 15.60 22.91 11.80
C GLU A 304 16.34 22.00 12.78
N VAL A 305 16.88 20.92 12.27
CA VAL A 305 17.62 19.91 13.05
C VAL A 305 19.03 20.42 13.35
N ASP A 306 19.38 20.47 14.62
CA ASP A 306 20.75 20.70 15.06
C ASP A 306 21.44 19.34 15.32
N LEU A 307 22.33 18.94 14.40
CA LEU A 307 23.01 17.64 14.47
C LEU A 307 23.89 17.50 15.72
N SER A 308 24.38 18.61 16.29
CA SER A 308 25.24 18.58 17.49
C SER A 308 24.51 18.11 18.75
N LEU A 309 23.16 18.16 18.75
CA LEU A 309 22.31 17.72 19.85
C LEU A 309 21.86 16.26 19.71
N LEU A 310 22.12 15.62 18.58
CA LEU A 310 21.66 14.27 18.29
C LEU A 310 22.73 13.22 18.59
N PRO A 311 22.36 12.05 19.14
CA PRO A 311 23.26 10.91 19.22
C PRO A 311 23.86 10.56 17.84
N ASP A 312 25.13 10.12 17.83
CA ASP A 312 25.87 9.85 16.59
C ASP A 312 25.23 8.77 15.72
N ASP A 313 24.52 7.83 16.34
CA ASP A 313 23.86 6.69 15.70
C ASP A 313 22.33 6.88 15.55
N SER A 314 21.81 8.09 15.88
CA SER A 314 20.38 8.35 15.73
C SER A 314 19.94 8.38 14.27
N HIS A 315 18.76 7.85 14.00
CA HIS A 315 18.19 7.75 12.65
C HIS A 315 18.21 9.08 11.87
N VAL A 316 17.80 10.16 12.51
CA VAL A 316 17.73 11.50 11.86
C VAL A 316 19.12 12.04 11.55
N ARG A 317 20.10 11.84 12.45
CA ARG A 317 21.48 12.28 12.19
C ARG A 317 22.08 11.55 11.00
N LEU A 318 22.05 10.21 11.00
CA LEU A 318 22.59 9.40 9.92
C LEU A 318 21.93 9.75 8.56
N ALA A 319 20.61 9.94 8.53
CA ALA A 319 19.92 10.32 7.32
C ALA A 319 20.28 11.73 6.82
N LYS A 320 20.56 12.67 7.72
CA LYS A 320 20.95 14.05 7.38
C LYS A 320 22.41 14.16 6.91
N GLU A 321 23.30 13.37 7.48
CA GLU A 321 24.73 13.33 7.08
C GLU A 321 24.90 12.82 5.65
N VAL A 322 24.03 11.94 5.15
CA VAL A 322 24.07 11.46 3.76
C VAL A 322 23.64 12.55 2.78
N ASP A 323 22.70 13.42 3.17
CA ASP A 323 22.14 14.55 2.38
C ASP A 323 21.72 14.17 0.94
N LYS A 324 21.17 12.95 0.76
CA LYS A 324 20.61 12.49 -0.52
C LYS A 324 19.08 12.34 -0.38
N PRO A 325 18.31 13.29 -0.88
CA PRO A 325 16.85 13.25 -0.73
C PRO A 325 16.24 12.11 -1.55
N LEU A 326 15.25 11.44 -0.95
CA LEU A 326 14.44 10.39 -1.56
C LEU A 326 12.97 10.74 -1.42
N LEU A 327 12.15 10.34 -2.38
CA LEU A 327 10.71 10.29 -2.19
C LEU A 327 10.33 8.95 -1.55
N ARG A 328 9.92 8.96 -0.29
CA ARG A 328 9.50 7.75 0.43
C ARG A 328 8.00 7.55 0.30
N ARG A 329 7.59 6.32 -0.04
CA ARG A 329 6.19 5.88 -0.13
C ARG A 329 6.02 4.56 0.61
N SER A 330 6.34 4.59 1.91
CA SER A 330 6.40 3.40 2.74
C SER A 330 5.05 3.11 3.39
N TYR A 331 4.78 1.81 3.63
CA TYR A 331 3.57 1.33 4.28
C TYR A 331 3.92 0.43 5.47
N SER A 332 3.17 0.52 6.55
CA SER A 332 3.25 -0.47 7.61
C SER A 332 2.65 -1.79 7.18
N TYR A 333 3.12 -2.91 7.74
CA TYR A 333 2.51 -4.21 7.55
C TYR A 333 2.37 -4.95 8.88
N SER A 334 1.43 -5.92 8.93
CA SER A 334 1.23 -6.82 10.05
C SER A 334 0.72 -8.16 9.51
N ASP A 335 1.58 -9.16 9.47
CA ASP A 335 1.34 -10.46 8.84
C ASP A 335 1.09 -11.58 9.87
N GLY A 336 0.66 -11.20 11.08
CA GLY A 336 0.40 -12.14 12.17
C GLY A 336 1.64 -12.41 13.00
N ILE A 337 2.05 -13.67 13.12
CA ILE A 337 3.11 -14.14 14.00
C ILE A 337 4.30 -14.64 13.17
N ASP A 338 5.50 -14.19 13.51
CA ASP A 338 6.74 -14.72 12.93
C ASP A 338 7.05 -16.10 13.52
N ASP A 339 7.11 -17.11 12.67
CA ASP A 339 7.28 -18.53 13.07
C ASP A 339 8.59 -18.81 13.81
N LYS A 340 9.61 -17.96 13.64
CA LYS A 340 10.92 -18.15 14.28
C LYS A 340 10.96 -17.57 15.68
N THR A 341 10.30 -16.44 15.90
CA THR A 341 10.38 -15.69 17.15
C THR A 341 9.15 -15.84 18.03
N GLY A 342 8.00 -16.23 17.46
CA GLY A 342 6.72 -16.24 18.15
C GLY A 342 6.16 -14.85 18.46
N GLN A 343 6.79 -13.79 17.92
CA GLN A 343 6.38 -12.40 18.06
C GLN A 343 5.59 -11.93 16.84
N PHE A 344 5.06 -10.72 16.87
CA PHE A 344 4.40 -10.14 15.71
C PHE A 344 5.35 -10.05 14.50
N ASP A 345 4.93 -10.55 13.33
CA ASP A 345 5.58 -10.28 12.04
C ASP A 345 5.07 -8.93 11.51
N THR A 346 5.63 -7.87 12.04
CA THR A 346 5.25 -6.50 11.74
C THR A 346 6.44 -5.69 11.26
N GLY A 347 6.16 -4.62 10.54
CA GLY A 347 7.23 -3.74 10.12
C GLY A 347 6.83 -2.69 9.10
N LEU A 348 7.82 -2.27 8.32
CA LEU A 348 7.70 -1.27 7.28
C LEU A 348 8.08 -1.87 5.93
N LEU A 349 7.16 -1.86 5.00
CA LEU A 349 7.50 -1.98 3.58
C LEU A 349 8.03 -0.63 3.13
N PHE A 350 9.34 -0.47 3.26
CA PHE A 350 10.04 0.73 2.83
C PHE A 350 10.11 0.75 1.31
N ILE A 351 9.57 1.79 0.72
CA ILE A 351 9.64 2.05 -0.72
C ILE A 351 10.16 3.47 -0.89
N SER A 352 11.18 3.63 -1.73
CA SER A 352 11.65 4.95 -2.14
C SER A 352 11.74 5.04 -3.66
N PHE A 353 11.53 6.26 -4.16
CA PHE A 353 11.69 6.62 -5.54
C PHE A 353 12.74 7.72 -5.66
N GLN A 354 13.66 7.55 -6.59
CA GLN A 354 14.77 8.47 -6.80
C GLN A 354 15.18 8.51 -8.26
N LYS A 355 15.73 9.66 -8.67
CA LYS A 355 16.22 9.86 -10.03
C LYS A 355 17.52 9.13 -10.33
N ASP A 356 18.27 8.79 -9.30
CA ASP A 356 19.55 8.10 -9.36
C ASP A 356 19.58 7.00 -8.30
N PRO A 357 19.84 5.73 -8.67
CA PRO A 357 19.90 4.63 -7.72
C PRO A 357 21.02 4.77 -6.68
N ASP A 358 22.06 5.57 -6.94
CA ASP A 358 23.15 5.86 -6.00
C ASP A 358 22.73 6.77 -4.83
N HIS A 359 21.47 7.25 -4.84
CA HIS A 359 20.90 8.00 -3.71
C HIS A 359 20.39 7.10 -2.58
N PHE A 360 20.18 5.84 -2.83
CA PHE A 360 19.79 4.86 -1.83
C PHE A 360 21.03 4.18 -1.24
#